data_bede86b401f64277728a92c6dc60e1f9
#
_entry.id   bede86b401f64277728a92c6dc60e1f9
#
_cell.length_a   1.000
_cell.length_b   1.000
_cell.length_c   1.000
_cell.angle_alpha   90.00
_cell.angle_beta   90.00
_cell.angle_gamma   90.00
#
_symmetry.space_group_name_H-M   'P 1'
#
loop_
_entity.id
_entity.type
_entity.pdbx_description
1 polymer ?
#
loop_
_entity_poly.entity_id
_entity_poly.type
_entity_poly.pdbx_seq_one_letter_code
_entity_poly.pdbx_strand_id
1 'polypeptide(L)'
;MFTVRALASRVNHHLLKSQVASLGLLHTTASCNGAKVAVVLSGCGVYDGTEIHEASAVLVHLSRGGAEVQMFAPDVNQMHVIDHSKGQPAEKETRNVLAESARIARGNISDLAKLNASNHDAVIFPGGFGAAKNLLCCISPVLAAKVLKNVEVTVGHEDEEGGKWPYAGTAQAITALGAKHAVKEVTEAHVDQKNKVVTSPAFMCETKLHLIFDGIGAMVKDVLKLSGK
;
A
#
# COMPACT_ATOMS: atom_id res chain seq x y z
N MET A 1 -3.35 28.19 -11.82
CA MET A 1 -3.50 29.16 -10.72
C MET A 1 -4.96 29.60 -10.71
N PHE A 2 -5.80 28.98 -9.92
CA PHE A 2 -7.22 29.31 -9.83
C PHE A 2 -7.47 30.06 -8.53
N THR A 3 -7.96 31.31 -8.67
CA THR A 3 -8.27 32.19 -7.56
C THR A 3 -9.76 32.04 -7.23
N VAL A 4 -10.09 31.54 -6.03
CA VAL A 4 -11.46 31.53 -5.53
C VAL A 4 -11.68 32.84 -4.76
N ARG A 5 -12.56 33.70 -5.25
CA ARG A 5 -13.01 34.90 -4.52
C ARG A 5 -14.15 34.48 -3.58
N ALA A 6 -13.90 34.64 -2.28
CA ALA A 6 -14.96 34.54 -1.28
C ALA A 6 -15.74 35.87 -1.23
N LEU A 7 -17.08 35.81 -1.41
CA LEU A 7 -17.97 36.92 -1.11
C LEU A 7 -18.21 36.95 0.40
N ALA A 8 -17.76 38.05 1.04
CA ALA A 8 -18.13 38.36 2.42
C ALA A 8 -19.51 39.04 2.45
N SER A 9 -20.51 38.40 3.04
CA SER A 9 -21.75 39.03 3.40
C SER A 9 -21.62 39.54 4.84
N ARG A 10 -21.90 40.85 5.02
CA ARG A 10 -21.97 41.55 6.33
C ARG A 10 -23.19 41.05 7.09
N VAL A 11 -22.99 40.60 8.32
CA VAL A 11 -24.08 40.44 9.31
C VAL A 11 -23.76 41.30 10.51
N ASN A 12 -24.75 42.14 10.88
CA ASN A 12 -24.73 43.11 11.94
C ASN A 12 -24.58 42.48 13.33
N HIS A 13 -23.75 43.12 14.15
CA HIS A 13 -23.70 42.94 15.61
C HIS A 13 -25.01 43.38 16.27
N HIS A 14 -25.66 42.49 17.03
CA HIS A 14 -26.40 42.84 18.21
C HIS A 14 -25.93 42.00 19.39
N LEU A 15 -25.60 42.73 20.45
CA LEU A 15 -25.16 42.22 21.76
C LEU A 15 -26.21 41.29 22.38
N LEU A 16 -25.78 40.12 22.82
CA LEU A 16 -26.38 39.43 23.95
C LEU A 16 -25.24 38.82 24.81
N LYS A 17 -25.03 39.46 25.97
CA LYS A 17 -24.23 38.89 27.05
C LYS A 17 -25.02 37.71 27.62
N SER A 18 -24.55 36.47 27.45
CA SER A 18 -24.91 35.35 28.29
C SER A 18 -23.65 34.71 28.81
N GLN A 19 -23.60 34.53 30.12
CA GLN A 19 -22.53 33.85 30.84
C GLN A 19 -22.41 32.45 30.31
N VAL A 20 -21.31 32.15 29.65
CA VAL A 20 -20.93 30.76 29.31
C VAL A 20 -20.07 30.26 30.44
N ALA A 21 -20.66 29.36 31.25
CA ALA A 21 -19.90 28.53 32.16
C ALA A 21 -18.83 27.80 31.37
N SER A 22 -17.59 27.98 31.75
CA SER A 22 -16.44 27.22 31.20
C SER A 22 -16.60 25.75 31.59
N LEU A 23 -17.26 25.00 30.73
CA LEU A 23 -17.10 23.54 30.68
C LEU A 23 -15.71 23.26 30.12
N GLY A 24 -14.77 22.99 31.03
CA GLY A 24 -13.48 22.45 30.67
C GLY A 24 -13.70 21.17 29.83
N LEU A 25 -13.51 21.27 28.52
CA LEU A 25 -13.33 20.11 27.69
C LEU A 25 -12.06 19.41 28.19
N LEU A 26 -12.27 18.35 28.98
CA LEU A 26 -11.27 17.33 29.18
C LEU A 26 -11.02 16.73 27.80
N HIS A 27 -10.07 17.29 27.03
CA HIS A 27 -9.39 16.58 26.01
C HIS A 27 -8.62 15.45 26.70
N THR A 28 -9.28 14.33 26.93
CA THR A 28 -8.57 13.08 26.98
C THR A 28 -8.01 12.89 25.58
N THR A 29 -6.77 13.30 25.36
CA THR A 29 -5.94 12.71 24.33
C THR A 29 -5.83 11.24 24.71
N ALA A 30 -6.85 10.45 24.36
CA ALA A 30 -6.65 9.04 24.22
C ALA A 30 -5.48 8.95 23.24
N SER A 31 -4.34 8.52 23.74
CA SER A 31 -3.24 8.07 22.90
C SER A 31 -3.87 6.97 22.05
N CYS A 32 -4.28 7.29 20.83
CA CYS A 32 -4.62 6.28 19.85
C CYS A 32 -3.30 5.56 19.61
N ASN A 33 -3.07 4.46 20.35
CA ASN A 33 -2.04 3.49 20.03
C ASN A 33 -2.46 2.77 18.74
N GLY A 34 -2.47 3.52 17.65
CA GLY A 34 -2.69 2.98 16.32
C GLY A 34 -1.60 1.93 16.01
N ALA A 35 -1.93 0.95 15.19
CA ALA A 35 -0.95 -0.02 14.73
C ALA A 35 0.23 0.71 14.07
N LYS A 36 1.45 0.32 14.42
CA LYS A 36 2.67 0.80 13.78
C LYS A 36 2.95 -0.05 12.55
N VAL A 37 2.81 0.54 11.37
CA VAL A 37 2.93 -0.17 10.11
C VAL A 37 4.09 0.35 9.29
N ALA A 38 5.01 -0.54 8.94
CA ALA A 38 6.04 -0.25 7.95
C ALA A 38 5.47 -0.47 6.53
N VAL A 39 5.66 0.50 5.64
CA VAL A 39 5.35 0.34 4.21
C VAL A 39 6.66 0.36 3.43
N VAL A 40 6.97 -0.74 2.76
CA VAL A 40 8.21 -0.90 2.00
C VAL A 40 7.94 -0.64 0.53
N LEU A 41 8.55 0.42 0.02
CA LEU A 41 8.47 0.84 -1.37
C LEU A 41 9.70 0.38 -2.16
N SER A 42 9.59 0.33 -3.48
CA SER A 42 10.60 -0.22 -4.38
C SER A 42 10.90 0.67 -5.60
N GLY A 43 10.70 1.97 -5.48
CA GLY A 43 10.74 2.95 -6.57
C GLY A 43 9.36 3.58 -6.78
N CYS A 44 9.16 4.28 -7.92
CA CYS A 44 7.93 5.00 -8.24
C CYS A 44 7.54 4.75 -9.70
N GLY A 45 6.59 3.83 -9.93
CA GLY A 45 6.09 3.45 -11.26
C GLY A 45 5.93 1.95 -11.41
N VAL A 46 4.85 1.50 -12.06
CA VAL A 46 4.49 0.08 -12.13
C VAL A 46 5.55 -0.78 -12.79
N TYR A 47 6.24 -0.29 -13.85
CA TYR A 47 7.16 -1.12 -14.64
C TYR A 47 8.57 -1.25 -14.05
N ASP A 48 8.99 -0.32 -13.21
CA ASP A 48 10.34 -0.30 -12.64
C ASP A 48 10.41 0.02 -11.15
N GLY A 49 9.26 0.30 -10.53
CA GLY A 49 9.14 0.67 -9.13
C GLY A 49 7.88 0.10 -8.47
N THR A 50 7.41 0.81 -7.45
CA THR A 50 6.14 0.54 -6.76
C THR A 50 4.97 0.97 -7.63
N GLU A 51 3.90 0.18 -7.66
CA GLU A 51 2.64 0.59 -8.27
C GLU A 51 2.03 1.73 -7.44
N ILE A 52 1.86 2.90 -8.08
CA ILE A 52 1.54 4.16 -7.39
C ILE A 52 0.13 4.13 -6.78
N HIS A 53 -0.84 3.55 -7.49
CA HIS A 53 -2.23 3.49 -7.03
C HIS A 53 -2.38 2.52 -5.85
N GLU A 54 -1.67 1.38 -5.88
CA GLU A 54 -1.64 0.46 -4.74
C GLU A 54 -1.03 1.12 -3.51
N ALA A 55 0.13 1.77 -3.66
CA ALA A 55 0.76 2.49 -2.55
C ALA A 55 -0.16 3.59 -2.00
N SER A 56 -0.81 4.35 -2.88
CA SER A 56 -1.75 5.42 -2.48
C SER A 56 -2.96 4.85 -1.74
N ALA A 57 -3.54 3.75 -2.23
CA ALA A 57 -4.66 3.07 -1.58
C ALA A 57 -4.26 2.56 -0.18
N VAL A 58 -3.11 1.90 -0.06
CA VAL A 58 -2.56 1.44 1.23
C VAL A 58 -2.44 2.60 2.21
N LEU A 59 -1.80 3.72 1.81
CA LEU A 59 -1.60 4.88 2.69
C LEU A 59 -2.92 5.52 3.12
N VAL A 60 -3.89 5.64 2.20
CA VAL A 60 -5.23 6.18 2.50
C VAL A 60 -5.97 5.29 3.51
N HIS A 61 -5.98 3.98 3.31
CA HIS A 61 -6.68 3.06 4.20
C HIS A 61 -5.99 2.92 5.56
N LEU A 62 -4.66 2.93 5.64
CA LEU A 62 -3.92 2.98 6.89
C LEU A 62 -4.23 4.25 7.69
N SER A 63 -4.25 5.41 7.01
CA SER A 63 -4.62 6.69 7.62
C SER A 63 -6.06 6.67 8.16
N ARG A 64 -7.02 6.13 7.40
CA ARG A 64 -8.41 5.95 7.85
C ARG A 64 -8.52 5.00 9.05
N GLY A 65 -7.66 3.98 9.10
CA GLY A 65 -7.58 3.04 10.21
C GLY A 65 -6.82 3.57 11.44
N GLY A 66 -6.32 4.81 11.41
CA GLY A 66 -5.59 5.42 12.53
C GLY A 66 -4.19 4.83 12.75
N ALA A 67 -3.60 4.16 11.75
CA ALA A 67 -2.27 3.59 11.84
C ALA A 67 -1.17 4.66 11.82
N GLU A 68 -0.10 4.42 12.58
CA GLU A 68 1.15 5.15 12.48
C GLU A 68 2.02 4.50 11.40
N VAL A 69 2.30 5.25 10.32
CA VAL A 69 2.98 4.71 9.14
C VAL A 69 4.42 5.20 9.08
N GLN A 70 5.35 4.27 8.90
CA GLN A 70 6.74 4.55 8.54
C GLN A 70 7.04 3.94 7.17
N MET A 71 7.65 4.73 6.28
CA MET A 71 7.98 4.28 4.93
C MET A 71 9.47 3.98 4.79
N PHE A 72 9.76 2.93 4.04
CA PHE A 72 11.12 2.44 3.80
C PHE A 72 11.31 2.08 2.34
N ALA A 73 12.53 2.22 1.83
CA ALA A 73 12.95 1.71 0.54
C ALA A 73 14.46 1.42 0.56
N PRO A 74 14.98 0.48 -0.24
CA PRO A 74 16.41 0.23 -0.30
C PRO A 74 17.15 1.41 -0.96
N ASP A 75 18.29 1.77 -0.41
CA ASP A 75 19.18 2.79 -1.00
C ASP A 75 20.13 2.16 -2.02
N VAL A 76 19.57 1.75 -3.15
CA VAL A 76 20.28 1.12 -4.27
C VAL A 76 19.82 1.68 -5.60
N ASN A 77 20.60 1.48 -6.65
CA ASN A 77 20.17 1.82 -8.00
C ASN A 77 19.06 0.86 -8.46
N GLN A 78 18.07 1.40 -9.21
CA GLN A 78 17.07 0.58 -9.89
C GLN A 78 17.75 -0.37 -10.88
N MET A 79 17.25 -1.60 -10.95
CA MET A 79 17.73 -2.58 -11.94
C MET A 79 17.49 -2.10 -13.37
N HIS A 80 16.36 -1.45 -13.61
CA HIS A 80 16.00 -0.82 -14.87
C HIS A 80 15.29 0.50 -14.61
N VAL A 81 15.44 1.42 -15.55
CA VAL A 81 14.60 2.62 -15.67
C VAL A 81 13.72 2.45 -16.89
N ILE A 82 12.42 2.56 -16.74
CA ILE A 82 11.44 2.38 -17.83
C ILE A 82 10.79 3.70 -18.18
N ASP A 83 10.79 4.06 -19.47
CA ASP A 83 9.92 5.13 -19.97
C ASP A 83 8.47 4.60 -20.00
N HIS A 84 7.68 4.97 -19.00
CA HIS A 84 6.30 4.48 -18.85
C HIS A 84 5.39 4.89 -20.00
N SER A 85 5.72 5.94 -20.75
CA SER A 85 4.93 6.36 -21.92
C SER A 85 5.10 5.41 -23.10
N LYS A 86 6.21 4.68 -23.16
CA LYS A 86 6.57 3.76 -24.24
C LYS A 86 6.61 2.30 -23.78
N GLY A 87 6.68 2.05 -22.46
CA GLY A 87 6.89 0.73 -21.90
C GLY A 87 8.28 0.14 -22.19
N GLN A 88 9.26 0.99 -22.51
CA GLN A 88 10.59 0.58 -22.96
C GLN A 88 11.68 1.02 -21.97
N PRO A 89 12.77 0.24 -21.83
CA PRO A 89 13.92 0.67 -21.04
C PRO A 89 14.55 1.96 -21.53
N ALA A 90 14.85 2.86 -20.59
CA ALA A 90 15.63 4.07 -20.81
C ALA A 90 17.09 3.77 -20.42
N GLU A 91 17.82 3.08 -21.30
CA GLU A 91 19.13 2.47 -21.00
C GLU A 91 20.21 3.47 -20.55
N LYS A 92 20.04 4.75 -20.87
CA LYS A 92 20.98 5.82 -20.51
C LYS A 92 20.63 6.49 -19.17
N GLU A 93 19.50 6.13 -18.55
CA GLU A 93 19.07 6.67 -17.28
C GLU A 93 19.43 5.73 -16.14
N THR A 94 19.82 6.33 -15.02
CA THR A 94 20.01 5.64 -13.73
C THR A 94 19.19 6.36 -12.68
N ARG A 95 18.44 5.62 -11.87
CA ARG A 95 17.64 6.17 -10.77
C ARG A 95 17.90 5.36 -9.51
N ASN A 96 17.82 6.03 -8.36
CA ASN A 96 17.95 5.40 -7.06
C ASN A 96 16.56 5.05 -6.51
N VAL A 97 16.39 3.83 -6.01
CA VAL A 97 15.10 3.32 -5.50
C VAL A 97 14.57 4.16 -4.35
N LEU A 98 15.41 4.52 -3.37
CA LEU A 98 15.00 5.34 -2.22
C LEU A 98 14.57 6.75 -2.68
N ALA A 99 15.34 7.37 -3.57
CA ALA A 99 15.02 8.71 -4.09
C ALA A 99 13.71 8.72 -4.87
N GLU A 100 13.45 7.70 -5.71
CA GLU A 100 12.18 7.59 -6.44
C GLU A 100 11.00 7.27 -5.50
N SER A 101 11.19 6.38 -4.53
CA SER A 101 10.18 6.06 -3.51
C SER A 101 9.80 7.28 -2.66
N ALA A 102 10.74 8.19 -2.42
CA ALA A 102 10.50 9.43 -1.69
C ALA A 102 9.43 10.33 -2.34
N ARG A 103 9.15 10.18 -3.64
CA ARG A 103 8.06 10.88 -4.33
C ARG A 103 6.70 10.47 -3.79
N ILE A 104 6.48 9.16 -3.59
CA ILE A 104 5.26 8.61 -2.97
C ILE A 104 5.20 9.02 -1.50
N ALA A 105 6.31 8.90 -0.78
CA ALA A 105 6.45 9.19 0.64
C ALA A 105 6.49 10.70 0.98
N ARG A 106 6.48 11.58 -0.01
CA ARG A 106 6.61 13.04 0.15
C ARG A 106 7.84 13.44 0.96
N GLY A 107 8.96 12.72 0.74
CA GLY A 107 10.23 12.91 1.41
C GLY A 107 10.37 12.23 2.79
N ASN A 108 9.28 11.75 3.39
CA ASN A 108 9.33 11.08 4.69
C ASN A 108 9.54 9.57 4.52
N ILE A 109 10.78 9.18 4.26
CA ILE A 109 11.18 7.80 4.01
C ILE A 109 12.57 7.54 4.57
N SER A 110 12.83 6.30 4.97
CA SER A 110 14.13 5.85 5.47
C SER A 110 14.68 4.71 4.62
N ASP A 111 16.00 4.54 4.64
CA ASP A 111 16.64 3.37 4.07
C ASP A 111 16.10 2.09 4.73
N LEU A 112 15.77 1.09 3.89
CA LEU A 112 15.28 -0.22 4.32
C LEU A 112 16.22 -0.92 5.30
N ALA A 113 17.53 -0.69 5.19
CA ALA A 113 18.53 -1.23 6.12
C ALA A 113 18.30 -0.78 7.59
N LYS A 114 17.55 0.29 7.80
CA LYS A 114 17.17 0.80 9.13
C LYS A 114 15.86 0.21 9.67
N LEU A 115 15.16 -0.61 8.88
CA LEU A 115 13.91 -1.26 9.31
C LEU A 115 14.22 -2.26 10.43
N ASN A 116 13.60 -2.03 11.58
CA ASN A 116 13.59 -3.00 12.68
C ASN A 116 12.17 -3.54 12.85
N ALA A 117 11.98 -4.81 12.54
CA ALA A 117 10.67 -5.47 12.60
C ALA A 117 10.04 -5.43 14.00
N SER A 118 10.86 -5.42 15.08
CA SER A 118 10.34 -5.34 16.45
C SER A 118 9.67 -4.01 16.80
N ASN A 119 9.85 -2.97 15.99
CA ASN A 119 9.28 -1.66 16.21
C ASN A 119 7.93 -1.49 15.49
N HIS A 120 7.48 -2.50 14.74
CA HIS A 120 6.28 -2.44 13.91
C HIS A 120 5.36 -3.63 14.21
N ASP A 121 4.06 -3.38 14.18
CA ASP A 121 3.02 -4.41 14.33
C ASP A 121 2.75 -5.14 13.00
N ALA A 122 3.03 -4.49 11.87
CA ALA A 122 2.89 -5.07 10.54
C ALA A 122 3.84 -4.44 9.52
N VAL A 123 4.09 -5.16 8.42
CA VAL A 123 4.81 -4.66 7.24
C VAL A 123 3.96 -4.88 6.00
N ILE A 124 3.83 -3.86 5.15
CA ILE A 124 3.08 -3.94 3.89
C ILE A 124 4.02 -3.65 2.71
N PHE A 125 3.92 -4.46 1.68
CA PHE A 125 4.63 -4.33 0.41
C PHE A 125 3.59 -4.08 -0.69
N PRO A 126 3.40 -2.83 -1.16
CA PRO A 126 2.62 -2.58 -2.37
C PRO A 126 3.25 -3.27 -3.58
N GLY A 127 2.45 -3.61 -4.59
CA GLY A 127 2.93 -4.25 -5.79
C GLY A 127 3.73 -3.32 -6.71
N GLY A 128 3.83 -3.73 -7.97
CA GLY A 128 4.67 -3.14 -9.00
C GLY A 128 5.93 -3.98 -9.26
N PHE A 129 6.45 -3.89 -10.48
CA PHE A 129 7.63 -4.68 -10.86
C PHE A 129 8.91 -4.31 -10.13
N GLY A 130 8.96 -3.14 -9.48
CA GLY A 130 10.08 -2.75 -8.62
C GLY A 130 10.25 -3.68 -7.42
N ALA A 131 9.16 -4.23 -6.87
CA ALA A 131 9.25 -5.23 -5.81
C ALA A 131 10.04 -6.47 -6.28
N ALA A 132 9.84 -6.90 -7.53
CA ALA A 132 10.57 -8.00 -8.13
C ALA A 132 12.02 -7.64 -8.48
N LYS A 133 12.22 -6.46 -9.07
CA LYS A 133 13.51 -6.06 -9.66
C LYS A 133 14.47 -5.47 -8.64
N ASN A 134 13.98 -4.65 -7.72
CA ASN A 134 14.80 -3.84 -6.83
C ASN A 134 14.92 -4.42 -5.41
N LEU A 135 13.92 -5.23 -4.97
CA LEU A 135 13.97 -5.95 -3.70
C LEU A 135 14.42 -7.42 -3.87
N LEU A 136 14.80 -7.83 -5.10
CA LEU A 136 15.10 -9.21 -5.48
C LEU A 136 13.95 -10.19 -5.20
N CYS A 137 12.71 -9.69 -5.22
CA CYS A 137 11.51 -10.44 -4.87
C CYS A 137 10.42 -10.17 -5.89
N CYS A 138 9.89 -11.21 -6.46
CA CYS A 138 8.76 -11.18 -7.39
C CYS A 138 7.49 -10.69 -6.67
N ILE A 139 6.47 -10.20 -7.42
CA ILE A 139 5.13 -9.76 -6.97
C ILE A 139 4.82 -10.16 -5.52
N SER A 140 4.42 -9.22 -4.66
CA SER A 140 4.42 -9.40 -3.18
C SER A 140 3.87 -10.76 -2.66
N PRO A 141 2.76 -11.34 -3.21
CA PRO A 141 2.32 -12.68 -2.81
C PRO A 141 3.29 -13.81 -3.20
N VAL A 142 4.00 -13.68 -4.33
CA VAL A 142 5.02 -14.65 -4.76
C VAL A 142 6.26 -14.56 -3.86
N LEU A 143 6.57 -13.38 -3.32
CA LEU A 143 7.61 -13.24 -2.30
C LEU A 143 7.26 -14.05 -1.05
N ALA A 144 6.05 -13.89 -0.54
CA ALA A 144 5.58 -14.67 0.61
C ALA A 144 5.67 -16.17 0.32
N ALA A 145 5.22 -16.61 -0.86
CA ALA A 145 5.31 -18.01 -1.31
C ALA A 145 6.74 -18.55 -1.34
N LYS A 146 7.72 -17.74 -1.73
CA LYS A 146 9.14 -18.13 -1.80
C LYS A 146 9.80 -18.23 -0.43
N VAL A 147 9.40 -17.38 0.51
CA VAL A 147 10.09 -17.25 1.81
C VAL A 147 9.40 -18.09 2.89
N LEU A 148 8.07 -18.17 2.86
CA LEU A 148 7.29 -18.84 3.89
C LEU A 148 6.78 -20.20 3.39
N LYS A 149 7.13 -21.26 4.11
CA LYS A 149 6.67 -22.61 3.76
C LYS A 149 5.17 -22.77 4.05
N ASN A 150 4.45 -23.35 3.08
CA ASN A 150 3.01 -23.62 3.18
C ASN A 150 2.15 -22.39 3.48
N VAL A 151 2.58 -21.21 3.04
CA VAL A 151 1.78 -19.98 3.16
C VAL A 151 0.58 -20.06 2.20
N GLU A 152 -0.53 -19.45 2.58
CA GLU A 152 -1.71 -19.29 1.73
C GLU A 152 -1.79 -17.83 1.26
N VAL A 153 -1.85 -17.62 -0.06
CA VAL A 153 -1.89 -16.28 -0.65
C VAL A 153 -2.88 -16.22 -1.82
N THR A 154 -3.31 -15.02 -2.19
CA THR A 154 -4.11 -14.81 -3.40
C THR A 154 -3.42 -13.88 -4.38
N VAL A 155 -3.64 -14.16 -5.65
CA VAL A 155 -3.40 -13.26 -6.79
C VAL A 155 -4.67 -13.15 -7.67
N GLY A 156 -5.82 -13.54 -7.12
CA GLY A 156 -7.11 -13.51 -7.81
C GLY A 156 -7.55 -14.89 -8.31
N HIS A 157 -7.86 -14.98 -9.58
CA HIS A 157 -8.32 -16.21 -10.22
C HIS A 157 -7.18 -16.99 -10.88
N GLU A 158 -7.45 -18.25 -11.21
CA GLU A 158 -6.50 -19.20 -11.82
C GLU A 158 -6.67 -19.28 -13.33
N ASP A 159 -7.80 -18.77 -13.84
CA ASP A 159 -8.16 -18.70 -15.25
C ASP A 159 -8.29 -17.24 -15.70
N GLU A 160 -7.96 -16.96 -16.97
CA GLU A 160 -7.97 -15.58 -17.50
C GLU A 160 -9.37 -14.96 -17.65
N GLU A 161 -10.42 -15.78 -17.69
CA GLU A 161 -11.84 -15.37 -17.79
C GLU A 161 -12.07 -14.30 -18.88
N GLY A 162 -11.60 -14.58 -20.09
CA GLY A 162 -11.74 -13.65 -21.21
C GLY A 162 -10.90 -12.38 -21.12
N GLY A 163 -9.79 -12.42 -20.35
CA GLY A 163 -8.87 -11.32 -20.14
C GLY A 163 -9.12 -10.49 -18.88
N LYS A 164 -10.13 -10.84 -18.08
CA LYS A 164 -10.38 -10.20 -16.79
C LYS A 164 -9.22 -10.41 -15.81
N TRP A 165 -8.55 -11.57 -15.90
CA TRP A 165 -7.42 -11.95 -15.06
C TRP A 165 -6.16 -12.25 -15.91
N PRO A 166 -5.55 -11.23 -16.54
CA PRO A 166 -4.50 -11.45 -17.54
C PRO A 166 -3.24 -12.10 -16.98
N TYR A 167 -3.09 -12.14 -15.64
CA TYR A 167 -1.94 -12.73 -14.96
C TYR A 167 -2.30 -13.99 -14.17
N ALA A 168 -3.39 -14.68 -14.51
CA ALA A 168 -3.88 -15.91 -13.84
C ALA A 168 -2.80 -16.99 -13.69
N GLY A 169 -1.89 -17.13 -14.65
CA GLY A 169 -0.75 -18.04 -14.56
C GLY A 169 0.18 -17.83 -13.35
N THR A 170 0.10 -16.69 -12.66
CA THR A 170 0.86 -16.45 -11.42
C THR A 170 0.42 -17.39 -10.29
N ALA A 171 -0.84 -17.82 -10.26
CA ALA A 171 -1.34 -18.80 -9.29
C ALA A 171 -0.59 -20.14 -9.39
N GLN A 172 -0.28 -20.59 -10.61
CA GLN A 172 0.52 -21.79 -10.84
C GLN A 172 1.95 -21.63 -10.33
N ALA A 173 2.55 -20.45 -10.51
CA ALA A 173 3.89 -20.16 -9.98
C ALA A 173 3.92 -20.21 -8.45
N ILE A 174 2.89 -19.71 -7.77
CA ILE A 174 2.72 -19.78 -6.31
C ILE A 174 2.70 -21.25 -5.87
N THR A 175 1.91 -22.08 -6.53
CA THR A 175 1.80 -23.52 -6.24
C THR A 175 3.13 -24.25 -6.49
N ALA A 176 3.84 -23.91 -7.57
CA ALA A 176 5.15 -24.48 -7.87
C ALA A 176 6.22 -24.13 -6.82
N LEU A 177 6.07 -23.02 -6.11
CA LEU A 177 6.94 -22.64 -4.98
C LEU A 177 6.57 -23.35 -3.67
N GLY A 178 5.54 -24.22 -3.67
CA GLY A 178 5.10 -24.98 -2.50
C GLY A 178 4.16 -24.21 -1.56
N ALA A 179 3.61 -23.08 -2.01
CA ALA A 179 2.56 -22.35 -1.31
C ALA A 179 1.17 -22.78 -1.82
N LYS A 180 0.13 -22.31 -1.15
CA LYS A 180 -1.25 -22.52 -1.58
C LYS A 180 -1.82 -21.24 -2.16
N HIS A 181 -2.48 -21.35 -3.29
CA HIS A 181 -3.26 -20.26 -3.85
C HIS A 181 -4.72 -20.34 -3.36
N ALA A 182 -5.29 -19.18 -3.02
CA ALA A 182 -6.69 -19.03 -2.64
C ALA A 182 -7.37 -18.12 -3.67
N VAL A 183 -8.39 -18.60 -4.36
CA VAL A 183 -9.18 -17.80 -5.31
C VAL A 183 -9.94 -16.72 -4.56
N LYS A 184 -9.83 -15.46 -5.02
CA LYS A 184 -10.48 -14.28 -4.47
C LYS A 184 -10.90 -13.32 -5.55
N GLU A 185 -12.04 -12.65 -5.36
CA GLU A 185 -12.44 -11.52 -6.19
C GLU A 185 -11.59 -10.28 -5.89
N VAL A 186 -11.56 -9.33 -6.83
CA VAL A 186 -10.72 -8.12 -6.74
C VAL A 186 -10.98 -7.28 -5.49
N THR A 187 -12.21 -7.29 -4.97
CA THR A 187 -12.63 -6.54 -3.77
C THR A 187 -12.40 -7.29 -2.46
N GLU A 188 -11.84 -8.49 -2.55
CA GLU A 188 -11.60 -9.34 -1.38
C GLU A 188 -10.11 -9.41 -1.02
N ALA A 189 -9.86 -9.85 0.22
CA ALA A 189 -8.53 -10.24 0.68
C ALA A 189 -8.52 -11.69 1.17
N HIS A 190 -7.36 -12.32 1.12
CA HIS A 190 -7.12 -13.61 1.74
C HIS A 190 -6.26 -13.45 2.99
N VAL A 191 -6.64 -14.12 4.08
CA VAL A 191 -5.96 -14.08 5.37
C VAL A 191 -5.45 -15.46 5.75
N ASP A 192 -4.14 -15.62 5.71
CA ASP A 192 -3.46 -16.78 6.30
C ASP A 192 -3.21 -16.51 7.80
N GLN A 193 -4.10 -16.99 8.65
CA GLN A 193 -4.02 -16.80 10.10
C GLN A 193 -2.78 -17.45 10.72
N LYS A 194 -2.30 -18.56 10.17
CA LYS A 194 -1.15 -19.31 10.67
C LYS A 194 0.14 -18.55 10.46
N ASN A 195 0.36 -18.04 9.24
CA ASN A 195 1.57 -17.31 8.87
C ASN A 195 1.45 -15.81 9.10
N LYS A 196 0.25 -15.30 9.49
CA LYS A 196 -0.02 -13.86 9.65
C LYS A 196 0.21 -13.07 8.38
N VAL A 197 -0.22 -13.62 7.26
CA VAL A 197 -0.08 -13.00 5.93
C VAL A 197 -1.45 -12.64 5.39
N VAL A 198 -1.58 -11.42 4.86
CA VAL A 198 -2.79 -10.95 4.17
C VAL A 198 -2.40 -10.51 2.77
N THR A 199 -3.14 -10.97 1.78
CA THR A 199 -2.93 -10.62 0.37
C THR A 199 -4.23 -10.24 -0.30
N SER A 200 -4.17 -9.40 -1.34
CA SER A 200 -5.29 -9.08 -2.22
C SER A 200 -4.85 -9.13 -3.68
N PRO A 201 -5.78 -9.39 -4.62
CA PRO A 201 -5.45 -9.48 -6.04
C PRO A 201 -4.94 -8.18 -6.65
N ALA A 202 -5.48 -7.03 -6.23
CA ALA A 202 -5.14 -5.70 -6.74
C ALA A 202 -5.15 -5.66 -8.29
N PHE A 203 -4.11 -5.15 -8.94
CA PHE A 203 -4.01 -5.04 -10.40
C PHE A 203 -3.73 -6.37 -11.14
N MET A 204 -3.85 -7.50 -10.48
CA MET A 204 -3.93 -8.80 -11.16
C MET A 204 -5.26 -8.96 -11.93
N CYS A 205 -6.27 -8.13 -11.61
CA CYS A 205 -7.56 -8.06 -12.26
C CYS A 205 -7.66 -6.81 -13.14
N GLU A 206 -8.05 -6.98 -14.40
CA GLU A 206 -8.41 -5.88 -15.31
C GLU A 206 -9.80 -5.38 -14.96
N THR A 207 -9.90 -4.27 -14.24
CA THR A 207 -11.17 -3.75 -13.74
C THR A 207 -11.09 -2.25 -13.42
N LYS A 208 -12.19 -1.70 -12.89
CA LYS A 208 -12.28 -0.29 -12.50
C LYS A 208 -11.41 -0.01 -11.27
N LEU A 209 -10.70 1.10 -11.27
CA LEU A 209 -9.75 1.50 -10.23
C LEU A 209 -10.34 1.48 -8.81
N HIS A 210 -11.61 1.90 -8.63
CA HIS A 210 -12.22 1.92 -7.30
C HIS A 210 -12.40 0.51 -6.70
N LEU A 211 -12.65 -0.52 -7.52
CA LEU A 211 -12.77 -1.91 -7.05
C LEU A 211 -11.41 -2.42 -6.55
N ILE A 212 -10.32 -2.02 -7.20
CA ILE A 212 -8.96 -2.31 -6.73
C ILE A 212 -8.71 -1.63 -5.38
N PHE A 213 -9.10 -0.35 -5.24
CA PHE A 213 -9.00 0.39 -3.97
C PHE A 213 -9.80 -0.27 -2.85
N ASP A 214 -11.01 -0.78 -3.14
CA ASP A 214 -11.85 -1.48 -2.18
C ASP A 214 -11.19 -2.79 -1.70
N GLY A 215 -10.60 -3.57 -2.60
CA GLY A 215 -9.86 -4.80 -2.27
C GLY A 215 -8.61 -4.52 -1.42
N ILE A 216 -7.87 -3.47 -1.75
CA ILE A 216 -6.73 -3.03 -0.93
C ILE A 216 -7.22 -2.56 0.44
N GLY A 217 -8.37 -1.89 0.50
CA GLY A 217 -9.02 -1.50 1.75
C GLY A 217 -9.39 -2.69 2.63
N ALA A 218 -9.93 -3.76 2.04
CA ALA A 218 -10.20 -5.01 2.73
C ALA A 218 -8.92 -5.63 3.30
N MET A 219 -7.85 -5.68 2.51
CA MET A 219 -6.54 -6.18 2.93
C MET A 219 -5.97 -5.36 4.11
N VAL A 220 -5.96 -4.04 4.03
CA VAL A 220 -5.47 -3.17 5.11
C VAL A 220 -6.28 -3.35 6.40
N LYS A 221 -7.63 -3.45 6.29
CA LYS A 221 -8.50 -3.72 7.44
C LYS A 221 -8.13 -5.03 8.14
N ASP A 222 -7.87 -6.09 7.38
CA ASP A 222 -7.50 -7.38 7.94
C ASP A 222 -6.08 -7.37 8.54
N VAL A 223 -5.13 -6.63 7.96
CA VAL A 223 -3.80 -6.40 8.55
C VAL A 223 -3.92 -5.72 9.92
N LEU A 224 -4.70 -4.64 10.02
CA LEU A 224 -4.92 -3.93 11.28
C LEU A 224 -5.60 -4.82 12.32
N LYS A 225 -6.59 -5.62 11.92
CA LYS A 225 -7.24 -6.59 12.80
C LYS A 225 -6.27 -7.66 13.32
N LEU A 226 -5.37 -8.17 12.47
CA LEU A 226 -4.34 -9.14 12.87
C LEU A 226 -3.30 -8.56 13.82
N SER A 227 -3.04 -7.24 13.75
CA SER A 227 -2.14 -6.53 14.67
C SER A 227 -2.73 -6.37 16.08
N GLY A 228 -4.03 -6.66 16.28
CA GLY A 228 -4.70 -6.54 17.56
C GLY A 228 -5.00 -5.10 18.00
N LYS A 229 -5.05 -4.17 17.05
CA LYS A 229 -5.28 -2.73 17.28
C LYS A 229 -6.60 -2.27 16.66
#